data_cd9b40f0818394cc81cc422fbaef46e3
#
_entry.id   cd9b40f0818394cc81cc422fbaef46e3
#
_cell.length_a   1.000
_cell.length_b   1.000
_cell.length_c   1.000
_cell.angle_alpha   90.00
_cell.angle_beta   90.00
_cell.angle_gamma   90.00
#
_symmetry.space_group_name_H-M   'P 1'
#
loop_
_entity.id
_entity.type
_entity.pdbx_description
1 polymer ?
#
loop_
_entity_poly.entity_id
_entity_poly.type
_entity_poly.pdbx_seq_one_letter_code
_entity_poly.pdbx_strand_id
1 'polypeptide(L)'
;NYEDKDDKSSINQKGDNNYLAEQFKNFIGFNKDILEVGCGTGQISLYFSIGNNNRVYALDPTLASINLGKDFAKKNKIENVKFVNADIFDDVFNDETFDFIWTNGVLHHTKNPKLAFDIISKYLKKNGYILVGLYNKYGRARTLFRRFLYKLFGKFIVMLLDPTLRKIKKGQNNQIKSWIRDQYEHPVESLHTLDEVLKWFDNNNIEFINSIPQCDIDDNYEKPLFQKSSKGTFLSRFFSQITMLFNELGSDGGLFVVIGKKKN
;
A
#
# COMPACT_ATOMS: atom_id res chain seq x y z
N ASN A 1 0.64 7.69 -13.53
CA ASN A 1 0.69 7.55 -14.99
C ASN A 1 2.12 7.73 -15.46
N TYR A 2 2.49 7.05 -16.54
CA TYR A 2 3.79 7.23 -17.19
C TYR A 2 3.75 8.47 -18.09
N GLU A 3 4.87 9.19 -18.13
CA GLU A 3 5.14 10.24 -19.11
C GLU A 3 6.01 9.66 -20.24
N ASP A 4 6.02 10.30 -21.42
CA ASP A 4 6.80 9.80 -22.59
C ASP A 4 8.29 9.68 -22.30
N LYS A 5 8.83 10.51 -21.41
CA LYS A 5 10.22 10.52 -20.97
C LYS A 5 10.55 9.49 -19.87
N ASP A 6 9.55 8.85 -19.29
CA ASP A 6 9.76 7.89 -18.21
C ASP A 6 10.48 6.63 -18.74
N ASP A 7 11.47 6.17 -18.02
CA ASP A 7 12.30 4.99 -18.27
C ASP A 7 12.57 4.20 -16.99
N LYS A 8 13.45 3.19 -17.05
CA LYS A 8 13.88 2.41 -15.85
C LYS A 8 14.46 3.29 -14.75
N SER A 9 15.22 4.34 -15.11
CA SER A 9 15.82 5.26 -14.14
C SER A 9 14.74 6.04 -13.39
N SER A 10 13.72 6.52 -14.11
CA SER A 10 12.57 7.21 -13.52
C SER A 10 11.81 6.32 -12.54
N ILE A 11 11.64 5.01 -12.86
CA ILE A 11 11.00 4.06 -11.95
C ILE A 11 11.84 3.84 -10.69
N ASN A 12 13.17 3.65 -10.84
CA ASN A 12 14.05 3.52 -9.68
C ASN A 12 14.01 4.76 -8.80
N GLN A 13 14.15 5.95 -9.38
CA GLN A 13 14.08 7.21 -8.63
C GLN A 13 12.74 7.39 -7.88
N LYS A 14 11.61 7.06 -8.52
CA LYS A 14 10.29 7.12 -7.87
C LYS A 14 10.17 6.10 -6.74
N GLY A 15 10.71 4.90 -6.93
CA GLY A 15 10.73 3.84 -5.92
C GLY A 15 11.64 4.17 -4.74
N ASP A 16 12.85 4.65 -5.00
CA ASP A 16 13.81 5.04 -3.96
C ASP A 16 13.33 6.25 -3.13
N ASN A 17 12.50 7.12 -3.72
CA ASN A 17 11.81 8.20 -2.99
C ASN A 17 10.61 7.72 -2.16
N ASN A 18 10.20 6.47 -2.30
CA ASN A 18 9.15 5.84 -1.48
C ASN A 18 9.80 4.99 -0.39
N TYR A 19 9.90 5.53 0.82
CA TYR A 19 10.54 4.87 1.95
C TYR A 19 10.11 3.41 2.15
N LEU A 20 8.81 3.12 2.10
CA LEU A 20 8.31 1.76 2.29
C LEU A 20 8.77 0.82 1.17
N ALA A 21 8.70 1.28 -0.09
CA ALA A 21 9.08 0.48 -1.24
C ALA A 21 10.59 0.22 -1.26
N GLU A 22 11.40 1.23 -0.91
CA GLU A 22 12.85 1.10 -0.78
C GLU A 22 13.23 0.08 0.31
N GLN A 23 12.69 0.23 1.53
CA GLN A 23 12.95 -0.71 2.62
C GLN A 23 12.52 -2.13 2.25
N PHE A 24 11.38 -2.28 1.59
CA PHE A 24 10.88 -3.58 1.12
C PHE A 24 11.81 -4.19 0.07
N LYS A 25 12.21 -3.42 -0.95
CA LYS A 25 13.13 -3.88 -2.00
C LYS A 25 14.49 -4.31 -1.44
N ASN A 26 15.05 -3.54 -0.52
CA ASN A 26 16.31 -3.85 0.12
C ASN A 26 16.24 -5.13 0.97
N PHE A 27 15.10 -5.38 1.63
CA PHE A 27 14.88 -6.57 2.45
C PHE A 27 14.62 -7.84 1.62
N ILE A 28 13.88 -7.76 0.53
CA ILE A 28 13.50 -8.90 -0.32
C ILE A 28 14.74 -9.63 -0.86
N GLY A 29 15.75 -8.91 -1.31
CA GLY A 29 16.92 -9.48 -1.97
C GLY A 29 16.62 -9.93 -3.41
N PHE A 30 17.15 -11.10 -3.81
CA PHE A 30 17.20 -11.56 -5.21
C PHE A 30 16.39 -12.84 -5.43
N ASN A 31 15.95 -13.06 -6.68
CA ASN A 31 15.34 -14.31 -7.16
C ASN A 31 14.08 -14.72 -6.36
N LYS A 32 13.23 -13.77 -6.01
CA LYS A 32 11.99 -13.98 -5.25
C LYS A 32 10.76 -13.88 -6.14
N ASP A 33 9.70 -14.57 -5.73
CA ASP A 33 8.35 -14.42 -6.27
C ASP A 33 7.58 -13.41 -5.44
N ILE A 34 7.14 -12.32 -6.06
CA ILE A 34 6.49 -11.20 -5.39
C ILE A 34 5.11 -10.98 -6.00
N LEU A 35 4.10 -10.80 -5.17
CA LEU A 35 2.77 -10.35 -5.58
C LEU A 35 2.55 -8.90 -5.13
N GLU A 36 2.25 -8.00 -6.07
CA GLU A 36 1.63 -6.72 -5.78
C GLU A 36 0.13 -6.81 -6.05
N VAL A 37 -0.68 -6.57 -5.03
CA VAL A 37 -2.14 -6.53 -5.12
C VAL A 37 -2.59 -5.09 -5.27
N GLY A 38 -3.44 -4.81 -6.27
CA GLY A 38 -3.88 -3.46 -6.62
C GLY A 38 -2.77 -2.62 -7.22
N CYS A 39 -2.04 -3.19 -8.18
CA CYS A 39 -0.84 -2.59 -8.74
C CYS A 39 -1.11 -1.31 -9.56
N GLY A 40 -2.36 -1.04 -9.95
CA GLY A 40 -2.68 0.05 -10.86
C GLY A 40 -1.87 -0.05 -12.14
N THR A 41 -1.04 0.95 -12.45
CA THR A 41 -0.15 0.95 -13.61
C THR A 41 1.15 0.16 -13.38
N GLY A 42 1.37 -0.43 -12.21
CA GLY A 42 2.49 -1.33 -11.90
C GLY A 42 3.82 -0.63 -11.64
N GLN A 43 3.84 0.63 -11.22
CA GLN A 43 5.11 1.34 -10.96
C GLN A 43 5.93 0.66 -9.85
N ILE A 44 5.28 0.20 -8.79
CA ILE A 44 5.93 -0.52 -7.69
C ILE A 44 6.36 -1.92 -8.12
N SER A 45 5.52 -2.65 -8.88
CA SER A 45 5.90 -3.95 -9.46
C SER A 45 7.15 -3.86 -10.32
N LEU A 46 7.23 -2.84 -11.19
CA LEU A 46 8.40 -2.58 -12.03
C LEU A 46 9.63 -2.26 -11.18
N TYR A 47 9.47 -1.44 -10.13
CA TYR A 47 10.55 -1.11 -9.21
C TYR A 47 11.12 -2.35 -8.51
N PHE A 48 10.27 -3.28 -8.05
CA PHE A 48 10.71 -4.52 -7.40
C PHE A 48 11.38 -5.51 -8.36
N SER A 49 11.10 -5.42 -9.65
CA SER A 49 11.67 -6.29 -10.66
C SER A 49 13.05 -5.82 -11.15
N ILE A 50 13.32 -4.52 -11.10
CA ILE A 50 14.56 -3.94 -11.66
C ILE A 50 15.73 -4.20 -10.72
N GLY A 51 16.78 -4.84 -11.25
CA GLY A 51 18.08 -5.00 -10.58
C GLY A 51 18.22 -6.26 -9.70
N ASN A 52 17.12 -6.92 -9.32
CA ASN A 52 17.15 -8.01 -8.32
C ASN A 52 16.77 -9.38 -8.90
N ASN A 53 16.48 -9.49 -10.20
CA ASN A 53 15.99 -10.70 -10.85
C ASN A 53 14.76 -11.34 -10.16
N ASN A 54 13.94 -10.52 -9.50
CA ASN A 54 12.70 -10.96 -8.87
C ASN A 54 11.61 -11.13 -9.94
N ARG A 55 10.79 -12.17 -9.79
CA ARG A 55 9.57 -12.35 -10.61
C ARG A 55 8.41 -11.66 -9.92
N VAL A 56 7.85 -10.64 -10.53
CA VAL A 56 6.78 -9.85 -9.94
C VAL A 56 5.47 -10.08 -10.67
N TYR A 57 4.43 -10.40 -9.89
CA TYR A 57 3.06 -10.53 -10.39
C TYR A 57 2.28 -9.31 -9.94
N ALA A 58 1.79 -8.56 -10.91
CA ALA A 58 1.10 -7.27 -10.72
C ALA A 58 -0.40 -7.47 -10.97
N LEU A 59 -1.19 -7.59 -9.90
CA LEU A 59 -2.63 -7.85 -9.94
C LEU A 59 -3.43 -6.56 -9.83
N ASP A 60 -4.34 -6.31 -10.79
CA ASP A 60 -5.30 -5.19 -10.74
C ASP A 60 -6.55 -5.50 -11.59
N PRO A 61 -7.76 -5.15 -11.14
CA PRO A 61 -8.98 -5.37 -11.93
C PRO A 61 -9.12 -4.38 -13.10
N THR A 62 -8.34 -3.30 -13.13
CA THR A 62 -8.48 -2.21 -14.11
C THR A 62 -7.64 -2.47 -15.36
N LEU A 63 -8.26 -3.04 -16.40
CA LEU A 63 -7.57 -3.38 -17.66
C LEU A 63 -6.79 -2.20 -18.27
N ALA A 64 -7.35 -0.99 -18.22
CA ALA A 64 -6.69 0.20 -18.76
C ALA A 64 -5.36 0.50 -18.03
N SER A 65 -5.32 0.33 -16.71
CA SER A 65 -4.11 0.51 -15.91
C SER A 65 -3.08 -0.59 -16.21
N ILE A 66 -3.52 -1.83 -16.28
CA ILE A 66 -2.69 -3.00 -16.64
C ILE A 66 -2.03 -2.82 -18.02
N ASN A 67 -2.78 -2.34 -19.01
CA ASN A 67 -2.25 -2.11 -20.36
C ASN A 67 -1.15 -1.04 -20.36
N LEU A 68 -1.33 0.07 -19.63
CA LEU A 68 -0.29 1.08 -19.47
C LEU A 68 1.01 0.50 -18.87
N GLY A 69 0.87 -0.35 -17.85
CA GLY A 69 2.01 -1.05 -17.24
C GLY A 69 2.72 -2.00 -18.21
N LYS A 70 1.96 -2.80 -18.95
CA LYS A 70 2.49 -3.72 -19.99
C LYS A 70 3.24 -2.96 -21.08
N ASP A 71 2.67 -1.86 -21.59
CA ASP A 71 3.29 -1.06 -22.63
C ASP A 71 4.60 -0.44 -22.15
N PHE A 72 4.62 0.07 -20.92
CA PHE A 72 5.85 0.57 -20.30
C PHE A 72 6.90 -0.52 -20.14
N ALA A 73 6.52 -1.70 -19.62
CA ALA A 73 7.44 -2.83 -19.46
C ALA A 73 8.04 -3.26 -20.78
N LYS A 74 7.20 -3.38 -21.82
CA LYS A 74 7.64 -3.71 -23.18
C LYS A 74 8.60 -2.67 -23.76
N LYS A 75 8.26 -1.37 -23.69
CA LYS A 75 9.09 -0.25 -24.15
C LYS A 75 10.48 -0.29 -23.51
N ASN A 76 10.53 -0.63 -22.21
CA ASN A 76 11.75 -0.62 -21.40
C ASN A 76 12.44 -1.99 -21.29
N LYS A 77 11.99 -3.02 -22.02
CA LYS A 77 12.55 -4.38 -21.98
C LYS A 77 12.66 -4.93 -20.55
N ILE A 78 11.55 -4.86 -19.81
CA ILE A 78 11.40 -5.43 -18.47
C ILE A 78 10.53 -6.68 -18.60
N GLU A 79 11.14 -7.86 -18.49
CA GLU A 79 10.50 -9.14 -18.82
C GLU A 79 10.03 -9.93 -17.60
N ASN A 80 10.53 -9.58 -16.43
CA ASN A 80 10.27 -10.28 -15.17
C ASN A 80 9.07 -9.74 -14.37
N VAL A 81 8.19 -8.97 -15.01
CA VAL A 81 6.90 -8.55 -14.46
C VAL A 81 5.76 -9.17 -15.26
N LYS A 82 4.85 -9.87 -14.59
CA LYS A 82 3.65 -10.45 -15.15
C LYS A 82 2.42 -9.66 -14.67
N PHE A 83 1.80 -8.91 -15.57
CA PHE A 83 0.57 -8.18 -15.29
C PHE A 83 -0.65 -9.11 -15.41
N VAL A 84 -1.45 -9.19 -14.36
CA VAL A 84 -2.64 -10.02 -14.23
C VAL A 84 -3.86 -9.13 -14.09
N ASN A 85 -4.78 -9.16 -15.06
CA ASN A 85 -6.04 -8.44 -14.97
C ASN A 85 -7.11 -9.34 -14.36
N ALA A 86 -7.34 -9.21 -13.06
CA ALA A 86 -8.34 -9.97 -12.32
C ALA A 86 -8.72 -9.23 -11.03
N ASP A 87 -9.90 -9.53 -10.49
CA ASP A 87 -10.28 -9.10 -9.14
C ASP A 87 -9.57 -9.97 -8.09
N ILE A 88 -9.31 -9.40 -6.92
CA ILE A 88 -8.71 -10.12 -5.80
C ILE A 88 -9.56 -11.31 -5.34
N PHE A 89 -10.87 -11.26 -5.58
CA PHE A 89 -11.82 -12.31 -5.23
C PHE A 89 -11.91 -13.45 -6.26
N ASP A 90 -11.22 -13.34 -7.40
CA ASP A 90 -11.22 -14.37 -8.47
C ASP A 90 -10.33 -15.58 -8.12
N ASP A 91 -9.53 -15.49 -7.04
CA ASP A 91 -8.67 -16.59 -6.52
C ASP A 91 -7.76 -17.21 -7.62
N VAL A 92 -7.01 -16.36 -8.32
CA VAL A 92 -6.29 -16.69 -9.57
C VAL A 92 -4.90 -17.32 -9.37
N PHE A 93 -4.42 -17.46 -8.13
CA PHE A 93 -3.10 -18.05 -7.86
C PHE A 93 -3.22 -19.30 -6.98
N ASN A 94 -2.22 -20.17 -7.06
CA ASN A 94 -2.12 -21.30 -6.17
C ASN A 94 -1.67 -20.87 -4.77
N ASP A 95 -2.03 -21.66 -3.76
CA ASP A 95 -1.55 -21.47 -2.40
C ASP A 95 -0.02 -21.55 -2.36
N GLU A 96 0.58 -20.86 -1.40
CA GLU A 96 2.02 -20.87 -1.11
C GLU A 96 2.91 -20.56 -2.35
N THR A 97 2.48 -19.61 -3.20
CA THR A 97 3.19 -19.24 -4.43
C THR A 97 4.24 -18.15 -4.21
N PHE A 98 3.97 -17.17 -3.32
CA PHE A 98 4.79 -15.97 -3.22
C PHE A 98 5.66 -15.94 -1.96
N ASP A 99 6.90 -15.52 -2.12
CA ASP A 99 7.81 -15.22 -1.02
C ASP A 99 7.42 -13.93 -0.31
N PHE A 100 6.85 -12.98 -1.08
CA PHE A 100 6.45 -11.65 -0.59
C PHE A 100 5.14 -11.19 -1.22
N ILE A 101 4.29 -10.56 -0.39
CA ILE A 101 3.06 -9.91 -0.84
C ILE A 101 3.08 -8.45 -0.41
N TRP A 102 2.85 -7.57 -1.37
CA TRP A 102 2.67 -6.14 -1.17
C TRP A 102 1.22 -5.77 -1.45
N THR A 103 0.52 -5.23 -0.45
CA THR A 103 -0.82 -4.67 -0.60
C THR A 103 -0.92 -3.38 0.22
N ASN A 104 -0.63 -2.26 -0.43
CA ASN A 104 -0.56 -0.97 0.24
C ASN A 104 -1.58 0.01 -0.35
N GLY A 105 -2.56 0.39 0.44
CA GLY A 105 -3.60 1.32 0.02
C GLY A 105 -4.72 0.70 -0.82
N VAL A 106 -4.97 -0.62 -0.70
CA VAL A 106 -5.87 -1.35 -1.62
C VAL A 106 -7.06 -1.99 -0.92
N LEU A 107 -6.84 -2.81 0.09
CA LEU A 107 -7.90 -3.67 0.63
C LEU A 107 -9.09 -2.88 1.20
N HIS A 108 -8.85 -1.70 1.76
CA HIS A 108 -9.90 -0.84 2.30
C HIS A 108 -10.84 -0.23 1.23
N HIS A 109 -10.51 -0.39 -0.05
CA HIS A 109 -11.37 -0.06 -1.18
C HIS A 109 -12.16 -1.26 -1.72
N THR A 110 -11.98 -2.44 -1.15
CA THR A 110 -12.73 -3.64 -1.54
C THR A 110 -14.06 -3.74 -0.78
N LYS A 111 -14.98 -4.55 -1.31
CA LYS A 111 -16.28 -4.80 -0.66
C LYS A 111 -16.16 -5.54 0.67
N ASN A 112 -15.11 -6.36 0.83
CA ASN A 112 -14.83 -7.13 2.04
C ASN A 112 -13.32 -7.25 2.25
N PRO A 113 -12.69 -6.28 2.94
CA PRO A 113 -11.24 -6.25 3.18
C PRO A 113 -10.70 -7.49 3.90
N LYS A 114 -11.47 -8.01 4.86
CA LYS A 114 -11.09 -9.22 5.60
C LYS A 114 -11.03 -10.44 4.70
N LEU A 115 -12.05 -10.66 3.87
CA LEU A 115 -12.07 -11.78 2.92
C LEU A 115 -10.95 -11.63 1.88
N ALA A 116 -10.73 -10.42 1.36
CA ALA A 116 -9.63 -10.15 0.45
C ALA A 116 -8.28 -10.48 1.08
N PHE A 117 -8.09 -10.09 2.36
CA PHE A 117 -6.89 -10.45 3.11
C PHE A 117 -6.75 -11.98 3.28
N ASP A 118 -7.84 -12.69 3.60
CA ASP A 118 -7.81 -14.14 3.78
C ASP A 118 -7.40 -14.87 2.49
N ILE A 119 -7.90 -14.42 1.34
CA ILE A 119 -7.53 -14.97 0.04
C ILE A 119 -6.03 -14.77 -0.22
N ILE A 120 -5.53 -13.54 -0.17
CA ILE A 120 -4.11 -13.28 -0.46
C ILE A 120 -3.16 -13.94 0.52
N SER A 121 -3.60 -14.15 1.77
CA SER A 121 -2.80 -14.82 2.80
C SER A 121 -2.52 -16.30 2.49
N LYS A 122 -3.38 -16.95 1.69
CA LYS A 122 -3.15 -18.34 1.23
C LYS A 122 -2.00 -18.39 0.23
N TYR A 123 -1.88 -17.38 -0.62
CA TYR A 123 -0.84 -17.29 -1.64
C TYR A 123 0.57 -17.13 -1.05
N LEU A 124 0.69 -16.73 0.23
CA LEU A 124 1.95 -16.50 0.90
C LEU A 124 2.60 -17.82 1.31
N LYS A 125 3.82 -18.07 0.87
CA LYS A 125 4.64 -19.23 1.28
C LYS A 125 4.89 -19.21 2.78
N LYS A 126 5.14 -20.37 3.36
CA LYS A 126 5.71 -20.48 4.72
C LYS A 126 7.00 -19.66 4.81
N ASN A 127 7.17 -18.95 5.91
CA ASN A 127 8.25 -17.97 6.11
C ASN A 127 8.23 -16.75 5.16
N GLY A 128 7.25 -16.63 4.27
CA GLY A 128 7.05 -15.46 3.43
C GLY A 128 6.55 -14.25 4.22
N TYR A 129 6.71 -13.07 3.66
CA TYR A 129 6.33 -11.80 4.30
C TYR A 129 5.21 -11.10 3.55
N ILE A 130 4.32 -10.46 4.30
CA ILE A 130 3.24 -9.63 3.78
C ILE A 130 3.31 -8.22 4.37
N LEU A 131 3.18 -7.21 3.50
CA LEU A 131 2.99 -5.82 3.89
C LEU A 131 1.56 -5.40 3.56
N VAL A 132 0.83 -4.92 4.56
CA VAL A 132 -0.55 -4.46 4.43
C VAL A 132 -0.65 -3.00 4.84
N GLY A 133 -1.07 -2.14 3.91
CA GLY A 133 -1.35 -0.73 4.17
C GLY A 133 -2.85 -0.44 4.06
N LEU A 134 -3.43 0.16 5.12
CA LEU A 134 -4.87 0.44 5.23
C LEU A 134 -5.11 1.84 5.79
N TYR A 135 -6.30 2.41 5.55
CA TYR A 135 -6.69 3.64 6.23
C TYR A 135 -7.05 3.38 7.68
N ASN A 136 -6.38 4.14 8.56
CA ASN A 136 -6.58 4.07 10.01
C ASN A 136 -7.83 4.85 10.42
N LYS A 137 -8.62 4.26 11.32
CA LYS A 137 -9.87 4.85 11.84
C LYS A 137 -9.66 6.23 12.48
N TYR A 138 -8.58 6.39 13.23
CA TYR A 138 -8.26 7.67 13.90
C TYR A 138 -7.52 8.61 12.96
N GLY A 139 -6.47 8.13 12.30
CA GLY A 139 -5.66 8.95 11.38
C GLY A 139 -6.46 9.56 10.23
N ARG A 140 -7.53 8.88 9.79
CA ARG A 140 -8.40 9.35 8.69
C ARG A 140 -9.40 10.44 9.13
N ALA A 141 -9.59 10.71 10.42
CA ALA A 141 -10.60 11.63 10.92
C ALA A 141 -10.51 13.05 10.31
N ARG A 142 -9.28 13.57 10.12
CA ARG A 142 -9.06 14.89 9.46
C ARG A 142 -9.52 14.88 8.00
N THR A 143 -9.29 13.80 7.27
CA THR A 143 -9.72 13.64 5.88
C THR A 143 -11.25 13.47 5.80
N LEU A 144 -11.85 12.72 6.72
CA LEU A 144 -13.30 12.59 6.81
C LEU A 144 -13.98 13.94 7.09
N PHE A 145 -13.40 14.74 7.96
CA PHE A 145 -13.88 16.10 8.20
C PHE A 145 -13.76 16.98 6.94
N ARG A 146 -12.63 16.94 6.24
CA ARG A 146 -12.47 17.64 4.95
C ARG A 146 -13.46 17.11 3.89
N ARG A 147 -13.75 15.79 3.85
CA ARG A 147 -14.73 15.18 2.96
C ARG A 147 -16.16 15.68 3.27
N PHE A 148 -16.50 15.85 4.55
CA PHE A 148 -17.76 16.47 4.94
C PHE A 148 -17.86 17.93 4.43
N LEU A 149 -16.82 18.72 4.63
CA LEU A 149 -16.78 20.10 4.11
C LEU A 149 -16.81 20.14 2.57
N TYR A 150 -16.17 19.19 1.89
CA TYR A 150 -16.24 19.07 0.43
C TYR A 150 -17.67 18.85 -0.07
N LYS A 151 -18.44 18.02 0.63
CA LYS A 151 -19.86 17.81 0.28
C LYS A 151 -20.72 19.06 0.45
N LEU A 152 -20.39 19.93 1.42
CA LEU A 152 -21.14 21.17 1.68
C LEU A 152 -20.70 22.34 0.77
N PHE A 153 -19.41 22.49 0.55
CA PHE A 153 -18.82 23.69 -0.06
C PHE A 153 -18.07 23.40 -1.38
N GLY A 154 -18.05 22.15 -1.82
CA GLY A 154 -17.42 21.74 -3.06
C GLY A 154 -15.88 21.81 -3.07
N LYS A 155 -15.32 21.81 -4.27
CA LYS A 155 -13.87 21.72 -4.50
C LYS A 155 -13.06 22.86 -3.87
N PHE A 156 -13.63 24.04 -3.78
CA PHE A 156 -12.92 25.23 -3.26
C PHE A 156 -12.37 25.00 -1.86
N ILE A 157 -13.17 24.42 -0.95
CA ILE A 157 -12.79 24.25 0.44
C ILE A 157 -11.63 23.26 0.62
N VAL A 158 -11.59 22.18 -0.17
CA VAL A 158 -10.50 21.21 -0.09
C VAL A 158 -9.22 21.73 -0.72
N MET A 159 -9.31 22.56 -1.77
CA MET A 159 -8.15 23.26 -2.32
C MET A 159 -7.48 24.17 -1.27
N LEU A 160 -8.27 24.72 -0.34
CA LEU A 160 -7.78 25.56 0.75
C LEU A 160 -7.24 24.75 1.94
N LEU A 161 -7.92 23.64 2.31
CA LEU A 161 -7.65 22.91 3.56
C LEU A 161 -6.75 21.70 3.40
N ASP A 162 -6.61 21.12 2.17
CA ASP A 162 -5.79 19.94 1.95
C ASP A 162 -4.33 20.34 1.71
N PRO A 163 -3.39 19.89 2.60
CA PRO A 163 -1.98 20.22 2.46
C PRO A 163 -1.37 19.71 1.15
N THR A 164 -1.83 18.55 0.66
CA THR A 164 -1.33 17.96 -0.60
C THR A 164 -1.78 18.77 -1.80
N LEU A 165 -3.07 19.14 -1.86
CA LEU A 165 -3.57 19.97 -2.94
C LEU A 165 -2.90 21.34 -3.01
N ARG A 166 -2.54 21.92 -1.87
CA ARG A 166 -1.78 23.19 -1.80
C ARG A 166 -0.36 23.08 -2.35
N LYS A 167 0.26 21.90 -2.27
CA LYS A 167 1.63 21.64 -2.76
C LYS A 167 1.66 21.35 -4.27
N ILE A 168 0.55 20.96 -4.88
CA ILE A 168 0.49 20.67 -6.32
C ILE A 168 0.65 21.98 -7.11
N LYS A 169 1.61 21.99 -8.04
CA LYS A 169 1.92 23.17 -8.85
C LYS A 169 0.73 23.56 -9.75
N LYS A 170 0.55 24.87 -9.97
CA LYS A 170 -0.43 25.39 -10.93
C LYS A 170 -0.17 24.77 -12.32
N GLY A 171 -1.24 24.29 -12.97
CA GLY A 171 -1.17 23.63 -14.28
C GLY A 171 -1.22 22.08 -14.22
N GLN A 172 -1.04 21.45 -13.07
CA GLN A 172 -1.13 19.99 -12.91
C GLN A 172 -2.58 19.52 -12.63
N ASN A 173 -3.52 19.95 -13.46
CA ASN A 173 -4.95 19.69 -13.28
C ASN A 173 -5.30 18.19 -13.18
N ASN A 174 -4.58 17.32 -13.88
CA ASN A 174 -4.82 15.88 -13.84
C ASN A 174 -4.44 15.28 -12.48
N GLN A 175 -3.36 15.75 -11.85
CA GLN A 175 -2.99 15.33 -10.51
C GLN A 175 -4.01 15.78 -9.47
N ILE A 176 -4.49 17.02 -9.57
CA ILE A 176 -5.54 17.55 -8.70
C ILE A 176 -6.83 16.74 -8.84
N LYS A 177 -7.26 16.44 -10.07
CA LYS A 177 -8.46 15.60 -10.31
C LYS A 177 -8.29 14.19 -9.75
N SER A 178 -7.14 13.57 -9.99
CA SER A 178 -6.84 12.22 -9.47
C SER A 178 -6.89 12.20 -7.95
N TRP A 179 -6.25 13.17 -7.28
CA TRP A 179 -6.25 13.28 -5.82
C TRP A 179 -7.66 13.49 -5.25
N ILE A 180 -8.44 14.40 -5.83
CA ILE A 180 -9.82 14.64 -5.38
C ILE A 180 -10.67 13.39 -5.54
N ARG A 181 -10.59 12.70 -6.67
CA ARG A 181 -11.32 11.47 -6.92
C ARG A 181 -10.97 10.39 -5.89
N ASP A 182 -9.68 10.21 -5.62
CA ASP A 182 -9.20 9.22 -4.65
C ASP A 182 -9.61 9.56 -3.21
N GLN A 183 -9.33 10.78 -2.77
CA GLN A 183 -9.48 11.17 -1.37
C GLN A 183 -10.90 11.60 -0.97
N TYR A 184 -11.69 12.14 -1.89
CA TYR A 184 -12.99 12.77 -1.58
C TYR A 184 -14.19 12.13 -2.27
N GLU A 185 -14.00 11.48 -3.42
CA GLU A 185 -15.09 10.94 -4.26
C GLU A 185 -15.09 9.42 -4.33
N HIS A 186 -14.15 8.72 -3.69
CA HIS A 186 -14.09 7.25 -3.74
C HIS A 186 -15.35 6.65 -3.11
N PRO A 187 -16.08 5.75 -3.83
CA PRO A 187 -17.39 5.28 -3.40
C PRO A 187 -17.32 4.27 -2.23
N VAL A 188 -16.24 3.52 -2.14
CA VAL A 188 -16.03 2.49 -1.11
C VAL A 188 -14.74 2.77 -0.36
N GLU A 189 -14.84 2.97 0.94
CA GLU A 189 -13.71 3.13 1.83
C GLU A 189 -14.08 2.58 3.21
N SER A 190 -13.28 1.67 3.71
CA SER A 190 -13.37 1.16 5.08
C SER A 190 -12.19 1.64 5.92
N LEU A 191 -12.41 1.74 7.22
CA LEU A 191 -11.43 2.22 8.17
C LEU A 191 -11.09 1.10 9.16
N HIS A 192 -9.81 0.91 9.41
CA HIS A 192 -9.30 -0.20 10.17
C HIS A 192 -8.44 0.24 11.34
N THR A 193 -8.15 -0.67 12.25
CA THR A 193 -7.24 -0.44 13.38
C THR A 193 -6.12 -1.46 13.37
N LEU A 194 -5.03 -1.17 14.09
CA LEU A 194 -3.94 -2.14 14.29
C LEU A 194 -4.46 -3.45 14.89
N ASP A 195 -5.33 -3.37 15.90
CA ASP A 195 -5.89 -4.55 16.57
C ASP A 195 -6.73 -5.43 15.64
N GLU A 196 -7.44 -4.82 14.70
CA GLU A 196 -8.18 -5.56 13.68
C GLU A 196 -7.24 -6.33 12.75
N VAL A 197 -6.20 -5.69 12.24
CA VAL A 197 -5.22 -6.35 11.36
C VAL A 197 -4.42 -7.43 12.10
N LEU A 198 -4.07 -7.21 13.37
CA LEU A 198 -3.44 -8.24 14.19
C LEU A 198 -4.33 -9.48 14.35
N LYS A 199 -5.65 -9.31 14.50
CA LYS A 199 -6.61 -10.44 14.49
C LYS A 199 -6.66 -11.15 13.13
N TRP A 200 -6.56 -10.41 12.01
CA TRP A 200 -6.48 -11.02 10.69
C TRP A 200 -5.21 -11.87 10.56
N PHE A 201 -4.08 -11.38 11.07
CA PHE A 201 -2.82 -12.12 11.10
C PHE A 201 -2.94 -13.41 11.91
N ASP A 202 -3.47 -13.33 13.13
CA ASP A 202 -3.63 -14.49 14.01
C ASP A 202 -4.54 -15.55 13.35
N ASN A 203 -5.64 -15.15 12.68
CA ASN A 203 -6.56 -16.04 11.99
C ASN A 203 -5.94 -16.72 10.75
N ASN A 204 -4.90 -16.14 10.17
CA ASN A 204 -4.23 -16.63 8.96
C ASN A 204 -2.84 -17.20 9.22
N ASN A 205 -2.52 -17.54 10.47
CA ASN A 205 -1.23 -18.09 10.87
C ASN A 205 -0.03 -17.19 10.49
N ILE A 206 -0.22 -15.86 10.60
CA ILE A 206 0.79 -14.84 10.30
C ILE A 206 1.30 -14.25 11.62
N GLU A 207 2.60 -14.24 11.80
CA GLU A 207 3.25 -13.58 12.91
C GLU A 207 3.42 -12.09 12.61
N PHE A 208 3.09 -11.22 13.57
CA PHE A 208 3.39 -9.81 13.50
C PHE A 208 4.90 -9.57 13.53
N ILE A 209 5.39 -8.74 12.64
CA ILE A 209 6.80 -8.32 12.59
C ILE A 209 6.94 -6.87 13.03
N ASN A 210 6.28 -5.92 12.36
CA ASN A 210 6.39 -4.50 12.66
C ASN A 210 5.19 -3.72 12.11
N SER A 211 5.07 -2.44 12.49
CA SER A 211 4.04 -1.55 11.94
C SER A 211 4.49 -0.09 11.92
N ILE A 212 3.81 0.71 11.11
CA ILE A 212 3.90 2.17 11.10
C ILE A 212 2.47 2.72 11.22
N PRO A 213 2.13 3.43 12.32
CA PRO A 213 2.95 3.69 13.50
C PRO A 213 3.27 2.40 14.25
N GLN A 214 4.33 2.42 15.05
CA GLN A 214 4.70 1.28 15.89
C GLN A 214 3.58 0.92 16.87
N CYS A 215 3.37 -0.38 17.10
CA CYS A 215 2.39 -0.89 18.04
C CYS A 215 2.72 -0.54 19.50
N ASP A 216 3.99 -0.45 19.82
CA ASP A 216 4.48 -0.15 21.15
C ASP A 216 5.19 1.21 21.16
N ILE A 217 4.67 2.15 21.93
CA ILE A 217 5.22 3.52 22.01
C ILE A 217 6.61 3.51 22.67
N ASP A 218 6.85 2.54 23.55
CA ASP A 218 8.12 2.41 24.27
C ASP A 218 9.18 1.64 23.48
N ASP A 219 8.82 1.09 22.31
CA ASP A 219 9.79 0.37 21.47
C ASP A 219 10.72 1.34 20.71
N ASN A 220 11.92 0.89 20.37
CA ASN A 220 12.90 1.71 19.67
C ASN A 220 12.45 2.03 18.22
N TYR A 221 12.28 3.32 17.93
CA TYR A 221 11.86 3.83 16.61
C TYR A 221 12.93 3.62 15.51
N GLU A 222 14.18 3.33 15.88
CA GLU A 222 15.28 3.16 14.93
C GLU A 222 15.38 1.73 14.37
N LYS A 223 14.48 0.80 14.77
CA LYS A 223 14.51 -0.57 14.25
C LYS A 223 14.21 -0.60 12.75
N PRO A 224 14.96 -1.40 11.98
CA PRO A 224 14.64 -1.69 10.59
C PRO A 224 13.20 -2.20 10.44
N LEU A 225 12.51 -1.80 9.37
CA LEU A 225 11.10 -2.08 9.15
C LEU A 225 10.74 -3.58 9.22
N PHE A 226 11.64 -4.46 8.79
CA PHE A 226 11.45 -5.92 8.79
C PHE A 226 12.07 -6.64 10.00
N GLN A 227 12.53 -5.88 10.99
CA GLN A 227 12.95 -6.44 12.28
C GLN A 227 11.75 -6.57 13.20
N LYS A 228 11.67 -7.70 13.95
CA LYS A 228 10.59 -7.97 14.88
C LYS A 228 10.53 -6.91 15.98
N SER A 229 9.37 -6.30 16.12
CA SER A 229 9.04 -5.32 17.15
C SER A 229 7.99 -5.86 18.14
N SER A 230 7.75 -5.14 19.23
CA SER A 230 6.73 -5.49 20.21
C SER A 230 5.32 -5.23 19.64
N LYS A 231 4.37 -6.16 19.94
CA LYS A 231 2.94 -5.90 19.68
C LYS A 231 2.35 -4.85 20.63
N GLY A 232 3.08 -4.49 21.69
CA GLY A 232 2.59 -3.60 22.74
C GLY A 232 1.30 -4.09 23.42
N THR A 233 0.77 -3.28 24.31
CA THR A 233 -0.56 -3.48 24.92
C THR A 233 -1.65 -2.87 24.03
N PHE A 234 -2.92 -3.18 24.33
CA PHE A 234 -4.05 -2.50 23.68
C PHE A 234 -3.99 -0.98 23.83
N LEU A 235 -3.65 -0.49 25.04
CA LEU A 235 -3.54 0.95 25.31
C LEU A 235 -2.39 1.57 24.52
N SER A 236 -1.23 0.91 24.48
CA SER A 236 -0.09 1.39 23.68
C SER A 236 -0.47 1.54 22.21
N ARG A 237 -1.10 0.53 21.61
CA ARG A 237 -1.59 0.60 20.22
C ARG A 237 -2.65 1.67 20.01
N PHE A 238 -3.56 1.85 20.98
CA PHE A 238 -4.57 2.92 20.90
C PHE A 238 -3.92 4.29 20.86
N PHE A 239 -3.01 4.58 21.80
CA PHE A 239 -2.30 5.87 21.83
C PHE A 239 -1.43 6.06 20.59
N SER A 240 -0.71 5.04 20.14
CA SER A 240 0.06 5.08 18.89
C SER A 240 -0.80 5.50 17.69
N GLN A 241 -2.00 4.94 17.56
CA GLN A 241 -2.91 5.29 16.47
C GLN A 241 -3.49 6.72 16.65
N ILE A 242 -3.72 7.18 17.87
CA ILE A 242 -4.18 8.55 18.12
C ILE A 242 -3.15 9.58 17.70
N THR A 243 -1.84 9.30 17.79
CA THR A 243 -0.80 10.21 17.28
C THR A 243 -0.96 10.52 15.79
N MET A 244 -1.57 9.63 15.02
CA MET A 244 -1.85 9.84 13.59
C MET A 244 -2.83 10.99 13.33
N LEU A 245 -3.59 11.45 14.33
CA LEU A 245 -4.40 12.67 14.22
C LEU A 245 -3.53 13.92 14.05
N PHE A 246 -2.34 13.91 14.66
CA PHE A 246 -1.45 15.08 14.74
C PHE A 246 -0.29 14.97 13.75
N ASN A 247 0.18 13.75 13.49
CA ASN A 247 1.30 13.46 12.59
C ASN A 247 0.78 12.83 11.29
N GLU A 248 1.04 13.45 10.16
CA GLU A 248 0.77 12.85 8.86
C GLU A 248 1.88 11.83 8.58
N LEU A 249 1.58 10.54 8.74
CA LEU A 249 2.41 9.47 8.22
C LEU A 249 2.18 9.40 6.71
N GLY A 250 3.09 10.02 5.96
CA GLY A 250 2.99 10.10 4.51
C GLY A 250 1.97 11.12 4.00
N SER A 251 1.90 11.26 2.68
CA SER A 251 0.97 12.17 1.99
C SER A 251 -0.49 11.68 1.99
N ASP A 252 -0.74 10.43 2.37
CA ASP A 252 -2.01 9.73 2.13
C ASP A 252 -3.01 9.81 3.30
N GLY A 253 -2.80 10.76 4.20
CA GLY A 253 -3.80 11.16 5.19
C GLY A 253 -4.37 10.01 6.02
N GLY A 254 -3.54 9.37 6.86
CA GLY A 254 -4.00 8.37 7.82
C GLY A 254 -3.82 6.91 7.36
N LEU A 255 -2.99 6.66 6.37
CA LEU A 255 -2.55 5.30 6.03
C LEU A 255 -1.64 4.75 7.13
N PHE A 256 -1.89 3.53 7.59
CA PHE A 256 -0.99 2.78 8.45
C PHE A 256 -0.55 1.49 7.77
N VAL A 257 0.60 0.98 8.17
CA VAL A 257 1.19 -0.22 7.57
C VAL A 257 1.46 -1.26 8.65
N VAL A 258 1.16 -2.52 8.35
CA VAL A 258 1.49 -3.66 9.22
C VAL A 258 2.22 -4.72 8.40
N ILE A 259 3.29 -5.26 8.96
CA ILE A 259 4.12 -6.29 8.35
C ILE A 259 3.97 -7.57 9.13
N GLY A 260 3.74 -8.67 8.42
CA GLY A 260 3.65 -10.01 8.98
C GLY A 260 4.52 -11.01 8.25
N LYS A 261 4.79 -12.13 8.94
CA LYS A 261 5.50 -13.29 8.41
C LYS A 261 4.65 -14.53 8.58
N LYS A 262 4.43 -15.30 7.52
CA LYS A 262 3.73 -16.59 7.59
C LYS A 262 4.52 -17.56 8.47
N LYS A 263 3.86 -18.18 9.43
CA LYS A 263 4.46 -19.22 10.26
C LYS A 263 4.66 -20.52 9.45
N ASN A 264 5.51 -21.39 9.95
CA ASN A 264 5.73 -22.72 9.35
C ASN A 264 4.49 -23.61 9.40
#